data_f83118c6739d3169561a09b43bb87848
#
_entry.id   f83118c6739d3169561a09b43bb87848
#
_cell.length_a   1.000
_cell.length_b   1.000
_cell.length_c   1.000
_cell.angle_alpha   90.00
_cell.angle_beta   90.00
_cell.angle_gamma   90.00
#
_symmetry.space_group_name_H-M   'P 1'
#
loop_
_entity.id
_entity.type
_entity.pdbx_description
1 polymer ?
#
loop_
_entity_poly.entity_id
_entity_poly.type
_entity_poly.pdbx_seq_one_letter_code
_entity_poly.pdbx_strand_id
1 'polypeptide(L)'
;MKKTLSFLLSVCICISFMFFSPEAAASTTVHGAGRISTNSSALNVRSAPSSTATIKTAIAKGKVITLISKSGSYWYVRYSSGGYGYCHADYITLVSTDVRYVNTTSGNLRVRSQASSTATIKTSLPKGTPVTVLSASGNYSKILYNGNQTGFVHSYYLVKYSTISLNVPDYKQTDSRWANVTLGSSGNTIAKIGCATTALAMTESYRTGTVIYPHQMAKKLTYTSGGAVYWPQNYNIITSQSGYLTTIYNALKSGKPVIVGAKNSAGGQHYVVVKGVKAGATLSQSSFYINDPGSSTRKNLSQFFAAYPNFYKMLIAEKS
;
A
#
# COMPACT_ATOMS: atom_id res chain seq x y z
N MET A 1 67.29 -44.85 -10.62
CA MET A 1 65.81 -45.01 -10.51
C MET A 1 65.18 -43.64 -10.39
N LYS A 2 64.69 -43.06 -11.49
CA LYS A 2 64.02 -41.73 -11.51
C LYS A 2 62.53 -41.95 -11.48
N LYS A 3 61.83 -41.45 -10.46
CA LYS A 3 60.39 -41.41 -10.32
C LYS A 3 59.86 -40.18 -11.03
N THR A 4 59.12 -40.32 -12.09
CA THR A 4 58.40 -39.27 -12.79
C THR A 4 57.07 -39.03 -12.06
N LEU A 5 56.83 -37.80 -11.60
CA LEU A 5 55.60 -37.34 -10.96
C LEU A 5 54.73 -36.75 -12.06
N SER A 6 53.62 -37.41 -12.36
CA SER A 6 52.62 -36.94 -13.33
C SER A 6 51.68 -35.95 -12.63
N PHE A 7 51.64 -34.69 -13.10
CA PHE A 7 50.73 -33.65 -12.63
C PHE A 7 49.46 -33.71 -13.49
N LEU A 8 48.37 -34.20 -12.91
CA LEU A 8 47.05 -34.13 -13.51
C LEU A 8 46.46 -32.74 -13.23
N LEU A 9 46.36 -31.94 -14.28
CA LEU A 9 45.73 -30.62 -14.24
C LEU A 9 44.19 -30.84 -14.37
N SER A 10 43.49 -30.77 -13.26
CA SER A 10 42.01 -30.79 -13.22
C SER A 10 41.47 -29.43 -13.60
N VAL A 11 40.96 -29.30 -14.82
CA VAL A 11 40.24 -28.11 -15.27
C VAL A 11 38.84 -28.13 -14.68
N CYS A 12 38.62 -27.35 -13.62
CA CYS A 12 37.31 -27.12 -13.03
C CYS A 12 36.54 -26.11 -13.90
N ILE A 13 35.68 -26.59 -14.78
CA ILE A 13 34.75 -25.75 -15.54
C ILE A 13 33.66 -25.29 -14.57
N CYS A 14 33.80 -24.08 -14.03
CA CYS A 14 32.74 -23.41 -13.31
C CYS A 14 31.63 -23.00 -14.30
N ILE A 15 30.62 -23.84 -14.48
CA ILE A 15 29.37 -23.43 -15.12
C ILE A 15 28.65 -22.52 -14.16
N SER A 16 28.79 -21.20 -14.36
CA SER A 16 27.98 -20.20 -13.66
C SER A 16 26.54 -20.33 -14.16
N PHE A 17 25.73 -21.05 -13.41
CA PHE A 17 24.28 -20.95 -13.55
C PHE A 17 23.88 -19.52 -13.14
N MET A 18 23.67 -18.65 -14.12
CA MET A 18 22.92 -17.42 -13.89
C MET A 18 21.51 -17.82 -13.52
N PHE A 19 21.23 -17.84 -12.22
CA PHE A 19 19.86 -17.82 -11.75
C PHE A 19 19.26 -16.48 -12.19
N PHE A 20 18.52 -16.49 -13.28
CA PHE A 20 17.54 -15.45 -13.56
C PHE A 20 16.54 -15.50 -12.41
N SER A 21 16.74 -14.66 -11.41
CA SER A 21 15.67 -14.35 -10.47
C SER A 21 14.50 -13.83 -11.31
N PRO A 22 13.28 -14.38 -11.17
CA PRO A 22 12.13 -13.78 -11.82
C PRO A 22 12.05 -12.36 -11.27
N GLU A 23 12.25 -11.38 -12.13
CA GLU A 23 12.06 -9.97 -11.83
C GLU A 23 10.66 -9.87 -11.20
N ALA A 24 10.61 -9.61 -9.91
CA ALA A 24 9.37 -9.36 -9.20
C ALA A 24 8.66 -8.27 -10.01
N ALA A 25 7.53 -8.62 -10.63
CA ALA A 25 6.77 -7.70 -11.45
C ALA A 25 6.53 -6.45 -10.62
N ALA A 26 7.31 -5.41 -10.87
CA ALA A 26 7.15 -4.13 -10.23
C ALA A 26 5.68 -3.76 -10.40
N SER A 27 4.97 -3.56 -9.29
CA SER A 27 3.58 -3.14 -9.28
C SER A 27 3.49 -1.85 -10.08
N THR A 28 3.19 -1.98 -11.37
CA THR A 28 3.11 -0.84 -12.29
C THR A 28 1.86 -0.06 -11.92
N THR A 29 2.06 1.03 -11.20
CA THR A 29 0.97 1.93 -10.81
C THR A 29 0.36 2.52 -12.08
N VAL A 30 -0.87 2.12 -12.41
CA VAL A 30 -1.61 2.67 -13.55
C VAL A 30 -1.92 4.14 -13.26
N HIS A 31 -1.59 5.03 -14.21
CA HIS A 31 -1.93 6.46 -14.13
C HIS A 31 -3.35 6.74 -14.67
N GLY A 32 -3.75 6.04 -15.74
CA GLY A 32 -5.05 6.26 -16.37
C GLY A 32 -5.15 5.69 -17.77
N ALA A 33 -6.03 6.29 -18.57
CA ALA A 33 -6.29 5.94 -19.95
C ALA A 33 -5.98 7.12 -20.89
N GLY A 34 -5.29 6.86 -21.98
CA GLY A 34 -5.04 7.82 -23.06
C GLY A 34 -5.56 7.32 -24.39
N ARG A 35 -6.04 8.24 -25.22
CA ARG A 35 -6.48 7.97 -26.58
C ARG A 35 -5.42 8.45 -27.57
N ILE A 36 -5.08 7.63 -28.55
CA ILE A 36 -4.18 8.02 -29.64
C ILE A 36 -4.86 9.09 -30.47
N SER A 37 -4.24 10.28 -30.56
CA SER A 37 -4.76 11.49 -31.19
C SER A 37 -3.86 12.04 -32.32
N THR A 38 -3.14 11.15 -32.99
CA THR A 38 -2.39 11.47 -34.19
C THR A 38 -3.30 12.00 -35.30
N ASN A 39 -2.78 12.81 -36.22
CA ASN A 39 -3.58 13.39 -37.35
C ASN A 39 -4.11 12.30 -38.26
N SER A 40 -3.25 11.43 -38.78
CA SER A 40 -3.62 10.41 -39.80
C SER A 40 -2.97 9.04 -39.57
N SER A 41 -1.78 8.98 -38.97
CA SER A 41 -0.97 7.79 -38.87
C SER A 41 -1.16 7.07 -37.52
N ALA A 42 -0.71 5.82 -37.44
CA ALA A 42 -0.55 5.11 -36.16
C ALA A 42 0.59 5.75 -35.34
N LEU A 43 0.49 5.69 -34.02
CA LEU A 43 1.51 6.14 -33.07
C LEU A 43 2.52 5.04 -32.80
N ASN A 44 3.80 5.31 -33.02
CA ASN A 44 4.87 4.36 -32.71
C ASN A 44 5.01 4.15 -31.21
N VAL A 45 5.15 2.87 -30.83
CA VAL A 45 5.55 2.43 -29.49
C VAL A 45 7.03 2.05 -29.54
N ARG A 46 7.84 2.67 -28.69
CA ARG A 46 9.29 2.55 -28.72
C ARG A 46 9.83 1.78 -27.49
N SER A 47 11.05 1.26 -27.63
CA SER A 47 11.74 0.56 -26.54
C SER A 47 12.23 1.49 -25.42
N ALA A 48 12.47 2.76 -25.70
CA ALA A 48 12.95 3.77 -24.77
C ALA A 48 12.26 5.15 -25.05
N PRO A 49 12.30 6.11 -24.09
CA PRO A 49 11.69 7.43 -24.26
C PRO A 49 12.54 8.37 -25.16
N SER A 50 12.74 7.96 -26.40
CA SER A 50 13.55 8.68 -27.40
C SER A 50 12.98 8.49 -28.79
N SER A 51 13.08 9.52 -29.64
CA SER A 51 12.67 9.50 -31.06
C SER A 51 13.52 8.55 -31.92
N THR A 52 14.73 8.24 -31.48
CA THR A 52 15.68 7.32 -32.14
C THR A 52 15.58 5.88 -31.64
N ALA A 53 14.83 5.63 -30.56
CA ALA A 53 14.71 4.28 -29.98
C ALA A 53 13.95 3.35 -30.94
N THR A 54 14.27 2.05 -30.89
CA THR A 54 13.65 1.00 -31.69
C THR A 54 12.14 1.02 -31.59
N ILE A 55 11.44 0.99 -32.72
CA ILE A 55 9.99 0.87 -32.78
C ILE A 55 9.61 -0.59 -32.52
N LYS A 56 8.85 -0.83 -31.46
CA LYS A 56 8.34 -2.17 -31.09
C LYS A 56 7.06 -2.52 -31.87
N THR A 57 6.19 -1.53 -32.05
CA THR A 57 4.91 -1.64 -32.77
C THR A 57 4.34 -0.23 -33.00
N ALA A 58 3.17 -0.17 -33.63
CA ALA A 58 2.40 1.08 -33.78
C ALA A 58 0.94 0.86 -33.39
N ILE A 59 0.30 1.88 -32.82
CA ILE A 59 -1.09 1.85 -32.35
C ILE A 59 -1.91 2.79 -33.19
N ALA A 60 -3.00 2.29 -33.77
CA ALA A 60 -3.87 3.07 -34.64
C ALA A 60 -4.51 4.25 -33.90
N LYS A 61 -4.74 5.34 -34.63
CA LYS A 61 -5.52 6.52 -34.20
C LYS A 61 -6.85 6.10 -33.56
N GLY A 62 -7.24 6.80 -32.49
CA GLY A 62 -8.50 6.58 -31.78
C GLY A 62 -8.49 5.42 -30.78
N LYS A 63 -7.51 4.53 -30.82
CA LYS A 63 -7.39 3.46 -29.81
C LYS A 63 -7.09 4.03 -28.44
N VAL A 64 -7.64 3.38 -27.40
CA VAL A 64 -7.42 3.73 -26.00
C VAL A 64 -6.43 2.73 -25.39
N ILE A 65 -5.46 3.26 -24.66
CA ILE A 65 -4.38 2.47 -24.04
C ILE A 65 -4.20 2.87 -22.57
N THR A 66 -3.58 1.98 -21.80
CA THR A 66 -3.27 2.23 -20.40
C THR A 66 -1.99 3.06 -20.28
N LEU A 67 -2.08 4.20 -19.60
CA LEU A 67 -0.94 5.04 -19.20
C LEU A 67 -0.41 4.61 -17.85
N ILE A 68 0.92 4.47 -17.73
CA ILE A 68 1.59 4.00 -16.52
C ILE A 68 2.36 5.14 -15.85
N SER A 69 3.37 5.68 -16.53
CA SER A 69 4.21 6.76 -16.00
C SER A 69 4.69 7.67 -17.12
N LYS A 70 5.02 8.92 -16.78
CA LYS A 70 5.57 9.90 -17.72
C LYS A 70 7.10 9.96 -17.55
N SER A 71 7.83 9.98 -18.68
CA SER A 71 9.28 10.15 -18.74
C SER A 71 9.59 11.22 -19.78
N GLY A 72 9.85 12.45 -19.35
CA GLY A 72 10.00 13.61 -20.22
C GLY A 72 8.76 13.79 -21.12
N SER A 73 8.96 13.84 -22.43
CA SER A 73 7.91 13.95 -23.45
C SER A 73 7.26 12.62 -23.81
N TYR A 74 7.52 11.54 -23.07
CA TYR A 74 6.98 10.22 -23.38
C TYR A 74 6.14 9.68 -22.24
N TRP A 75 5.05 8.94 -22.60
CA TRP A 75 4.33 8.04 -21.72
C TRP A 75 4.88 6.63 -21.83
N TYR A 76 5.19 5.99 -20.69
CA TYR A 76 5.31 4.55 -20.61
C TYR A 76 3.91 3.97 -20.56
N VAL A 77 3.59 3.10 -21.52
CA VAL A 77 2.23 2.61 -21.74
C VAL A 77 2.18 1.09 -21.77
N ARG A 78 1.03 0.56 -21.40
CA ARG A 78 0.66 -0.83 -21.70
C ARG A 78 -0.35 -0.80 -22.85
N TYR A 79 -0.01 -1.45 -23.95
CA TYR A 79 -0.83 -1.43 -25.17
C TYR A 79 -1.47 -2.79 -25.49
N SER A 80 -1.12 -3.88 -24.76
CA SER A 80 -1.71 -5.20 -24.86
C SER A 80 -1.53 -5.98 -23.55
N SER A 81 -1.96 -7.23 -23.47
CA SER A 81 -1.85 -8.06 -22.26
C SER A 81 -0.41 -8.17 -21.71
N GLY A 82 0.60 -8.28 -22.59
CA GLY A 82 2.03 -8.31 -22.24
C GLY A 82 2.86 -7.21 -22.89
N GLY A 83 2.24 -6.28 -23.64
CA GLY A 83 2.94 -5.27 -24.43
C GLY A 83 3.13 -3.96 -23.70
N TYR A 84 4.39 -3.52 -23.57
CA TYR A 84 4.80 -2.28 -22.94
C TYR A 84 5.80 -1.52 -23.80
N GLY A 85 5.78 -0.17 -23.72
CA GLY A 85 6.74 0.67 -24.39
C GLY A 85 6.45 2.15 -24.20
N TYR A 86 7.12 2.98 -24.93
CA TYR A 86 7.07 4.42 -24.82
C TYR A 86 6.39 5.06 -26.05
N CYS A 87 5.44 5.95 -25.81
CA CYS A 87 4.75 6.74 -26.82
C CYS A 87 4.93 8.22 -26.54
N HIS A 88 5.12 9.04 -27.59
CA HIS A 88 5.24 10.49 -27.42
C HIS A 88 3.92 11.08 -26.90
N ALA A 89 4.00 11.90 -25.88
CA ALA A 89 2.84 12.38 -25.12
C ALA A 89 1.93 13.31 -25.94
N ASP A 90 2.48 14.09 -26.86
CA ASP A 90 1.72 15.05 -27.69
C ASP A 90 0.69 14.38 -28.60
N TYR A 91 0.85 13.09 -28.86
CA TYR A 91 -0.08 12.29 -29.66
C TYR A 91 -1.04 11.45 -28.83
N ILE A 92 -1.18 11.79 -27.53
CA ILE A 92 -2.06 11.08 -26.62
C ILE A 92 -2.93 12.07 -25.85
N THR A 93 -4.23 12.02 -26.10
CA THR A 93 -5.21 12.77 -25.31
C THR A 93 -5.61 11.96 -24.09
N LEU A 94 -5.50 12.56 -22.89
CA LEU A 94 -5.93 11.93 -21.63
C LEU A 94 -7.45 11.72 -21.64
N VAL A 95 -7.90 10.49 -21.38
CA VAL A 95 -9.33 10.11 -21.37
C VAL A 95 -9.87 10.03 -19.94
N SER A 96 -9.11 9.41 -19.05
CA SER A 96 -9.52 9.22 -17.66
C SER A 96 -8.33 8.97 -16.75
N THR A 97 -8.38 9.51 -15.54
CA THR A 97 -7.46 9.20 -14.42
C THR A 97 -8.16 8.45 -13.28
N ASP A 98 -9.41 8.02 -13.48
CA ASP A 98 -10.16 7.26 -12.48
C ASP A 98 -9.72 5.80 -12.48
N VAL A 99 -8.57 5.54 -11.87
CA VAL A 99 -8.04 4.20 -11.66
C VAL A 99 -8.67 3.60 -10.41
N ARG A 100 -9.23 2.42 -10.58
CA ARG A 100 -9.82 1.62 -9.48
C ARG A 100 -9.25 0.21 -9.50
N TYR A 101 -9.47 -0.52 -8.42
CA TYR A 101 -8.97 -1.87 -8.23
C TYR A 101 -10.11 -2.83 -8.00
N VAL A 102 -10.02 -4.01 -8.60
CA VAL A 102 -10.99 -5.10 -8.36
C VAL A 102 -10.93 -5.51 -6.88
N ASN A 103 -12.08 -5.52 -6.21
CA ASN A 103 -12.22 -5.90 -4.80
C ASN A 103 -13.41 -6.84 -4.56
N THR A 104 -13.35 -8.02 -5.14
CA THR A 104 -14.31 -9.09 -4.88
C THR A 104 -14.04 -9.74 -3.52
N THR A 105 -15.07 -10.24 -2.85
CA THR A 105 -14.96 -11.03 -1.62
C THR A 105 -14.45 -12.44 -1.89
N SER A 106 -14.90 -13.01 -3.02
CA SER A 106 -14.49 -14.33 -3.52
C SER A 106 -14.49 -14.33 -5.03
N GLY A 107 -13.66 -15.16 -5.66
CA GLY A 107 -13.56 -15.33 -7.10
C GLY A 107 -13.09 -14.08 -7.86
N ASN A 108 -13.13 -14.15 -9.18
CA ASN A 108 -12.72 -13.09 -10.09
C ASN A 108 -13.91 -12.22 -10.53
N LEU A 109 -13.68 -10.94 -10.79
CA LEU A 109 -14.69 -10.01 -11.30
C LEU A 109 -14.95 -10.29 -12.79
N ARG A 110 -16.17 -10.63 -13.16
CA ARG A 110 -16.58 -10.85 -14.56
C ARG A 110 -16.61 -9.54 -15.33
N VAL A 111 -15.91 -9.49 -16.45
CA VAL A 111 -15.99 -8.41 -17.46
C VAL A 111 -16.96 -8.81 -18.55
N ARG A 112 -17.93 -7.96 -18.83
CA ARG A 112 -19.03 -8.25 -19.75
C ARG A 112 -19.01 -7.39 -21.00
N SER A 113 -19.69 -7.81 -22.05
CA SER A 113 -19.83 -7.07 -23.30
C SER A 113 -20.68 -5.81 -23.18
N GLN A 114 -21.67 -5.81 -22.28
CA GLN A 114 -22.60 -4.71 -22.03
C GLN A 114 -22.85 -4.52 -20.52
N ALA A 115 -23.49 -3.40 -20.15
CA ALA A 115 -23.84 -3.05 -18.76
C ALA A 115 -25.05 -3.84 -18.26
N SER A 116 -24.97 -5.16 -18.24
CA SER A 116 -26.05 -6.07 -17.83
C SER A 116 -25.50 -7.33 -17.17
N SER A 117 -26.24 -7.88 -16.19
CA SER A 117 -25.92 -9.14 -15.53
C SER A 117 -26.03 -10.36 -16.44
N THR A 118 -26.82 -10.26 -17.51
CA THR A 118 -27.06 -11.32 -18.52
C THR A 118 -26.14 -11.21 -19.74
N ALA A 119 -25.40 -10.09 -19.91
CA ALA A 119 -24.52 -9.89 -21.05
C ALA A 119 -23.37 -10.91 -21.06
N THR A 120 -22.89 -11.25 -22.26
CA THR A 120 -21.78 -12.19 -22.50
C THR A 120 -20.56 -11.81 -21.67
N ILE A 121 -19.99 -12.79 -20.98
CA ILE A 121 -18.74 -12.64 -20.23
C ILE A 121 -17.56 -12.68 -21.22
N LYS A 122 -16.79 -11.59 -21.29
CA LYS A 122 -15.58 -11.50 -22.13
C LYS A 122 -14.36 -12.14 -21.46
N THR A 123 -14.24 -11.93 -20.16
CA THR A 123 -13.15 -12.43 -19.30
C THR A 123 -13.50 -12.24 -17.83
N SER A 124 -12.57 -12.59 -16.95
CA SER A 124 -12.64 -12.26 -15.53
C SER A 124 -11.30 -11.72 -15.02
N LEU A 125 -11.35 -10.81 -14.05
CA LEU A 125 -10.20 -10.13 -13.49
C LEU A 125 -10.01 -10.52 -12.01
N PRO A 126 -8.80 -10.94 -11.60
CA PRO A 126 -8.49 -11.23 -10.21
C PRO A 126 -8.64 -10.01 -9.31
N LYS A 127 -8.88 -10.25 -8.00
CA LYS A 127 -8.81 -9.22 -6.97
C LYS A 127 -7.47 -8.48 -7.02
N GLY A 128 -7.51 -7.16 -6.85
CA GLY A 128 -6.31 -6.29 -6.92
C GLY A 128 -5.95 -5.85 -8.34
N THR A 129 -6.60 -6.36 -9.39
CA THR A 129 -6.33 -5.92 -10.77
C THR A 129 -6.67 -4.44 -10.93
N PRO A 130 -5.71 -3.58 -11.37
CA PRO A 130 -6.00 -2.19 -11.69
C PRO A 130 -6.77 -2.09 -13.00
N VAL A 131 -7.78 -1.24 -13.01
CA VAL A 131 -8.59 -0.89 -14.19
C VAL A 131 -8.81 0.62 -14.24
N THR A 132 -8.91 1.21 -15.42
CA THR A 132 -9.31 2.61 -15.57
C THR A 132 -10.79 2.69 -15.93
N VAL A 133 -11.57 3.41 -15.13
CA VAL A 133 -12.98 3.67 -15.42
C VAL A 133 -13.06 4.70 -16.52
N LEU A 134 -13.73 4.37 -17.63
CA LEU A 134 -13.94 5.24 -18.79
C LEU A 134 -15.28 5.98 -18.69
N SER A 135 -16.31 5.32 -18.20
CA SER A 135 -17.64 5.90 -17.98
C SER A 135 -18.47 5.06 -17.01
N ALA A 136 -19.47 5.67 -16.37
CA ALA A 136 -20.49 5.00 -15.60
C ALA A 136 -21.70 4.66 -16.46
N SER A 137 -22.41 3.56 -16.14
CA SER A 137 -23.65 3.14 -16.79
C SER A 137 -24.51 2.39 -15.77
N GLY A 138 -25.33 3.10 -15.02
CA GLY A 138 -26.10 2.58 -13.88
C GLY A 138 -25.18 1.93 -12.85
N ASN A 139 -25.47 0.68 -12.50
CA ASN A 139 -24.65 -0.10 -11.57
C ASN A 139 -23.37 -0.67 -12.20
N TYR A 140 -23.06 -0.33 -13.44
CA TYR A 140 -21.88 -0.81 -14.18
C TYR A 140 -20.93 0.32 -14.49
N SER A 141 -19.64 -0.01 -14.59
CA SER A 141 -18.58 0.84 -15.10
C SER A 141 -18.02 0.24 -16.38
N LYS A 142 -17.91 1.05 -17.43
CA LYS A 142 -17.08 0.72 -18.60
C LYS A 142 -15.62 0.93 -18.21
N ILE A 143 -14.82 -0.11 -18.35
CA ILE A 143 -13.42 -0.10 -17.93
C ILE A 143 -12.47 -0.37 -19.09
N LEU A 144 -11.24 0.17 -18.96
CA LEU A 144 -10.05 -0.24 -19.70
C LEU A 144 -9.24 -1.20 -18.83
N TYR A 145 -8.85 -2.35 -19.39
CA TYR A 145 -8.04 -3.36 -18.72
C TYR A 145 -7.07 -4.04 -19.71
N ASN A 146 -6.06 -4.74 -19.21
CA ASN A 146 -5.06 -5.47 -20.00
C ASN A 146 -4.46 -4.66 -21.17
N GLY A 147 -4.22 -3.37 -20.95
CA GLY A 147 -3.58 -2.48 -21.91
C GLY A 147 -4.57 -1.72 -22.79
N ASN A 148 -5.39 -2.39 -23.57
CA ASN A 148 -6.28 -1.76 -24.57
C ASN A 148 -7.66 -2.41 -24.68
N GLN A 149 -7.99 -3.35 -23.82
CA GLN A 149 -9.28 -4.03 -23.84
C GLN A 149 -10.32 -3.22 -23.04
N THR A 150 -11.58 -3.26 -23.48
CA THR A 150 -12.69 -2.61 -22.79
C THR A 150 -13.85 -3.57 -22.55
N GLY A 151 -14.61 -3.32 -21.50
CA GLY A 151 -15.81 -4.06 -21.15
C GLY A 151 -16.50 -3.41 -19.95
N PHE A 152 -17.54 -4.05 -19.46
CA PHE A 152 -18.37 -3.58 -18.35
C PHE A 152 -18.21 -4.49 -17.14
N VAL A 153 -18.07 -3.89 -15.97
CA VAL A 153 -18.04 -4.58 -14.67
C VAL A 153 -19.04 -3.94 -13.72
N HIS A 154 -19.55 -4.69 -12.76
CA HIS A 154 -20.40 -4.12 -11.74
C HIS A 154 -19.59 -3.21 -10.83
N SER A 155 -19.98 -1.94 -10.71
CA SER A 155 -19.22 -0.86 -10.04
C SER A 155 -18.97 -1.12 -8.56
N TYR A 156 -19.84 -1.86 -7.90
CA TYR A 156 -19.74 -2.25 -6.48
C TYR A 156 -18.40 -2.96 -6.17
N TYR A 157 -17.88 -3.72 -7.12
CA TYR A 157 -16.63 -4.46 -6.95
C TYR A 157 -15.37 -3.67 -7.34
N LEU A 158 -15.51 -2.37 -7.56
CA LEU A 158 -14.38 -1.49 -7.83
C LEU A 158 -14.13 -0.57 -6.64
N VAL A 159 -12.90 -0.56 -6.13
CA VAL A 159 -12.48 0.32 -5.04
C VAL A 159 -11.38 1.26 -5.50
N LYS A 160 -11.32 2.42 -4.86
CA LYS A 160 -10.24 3.39 -5.03
C LYS A 160 -9.67 3.69 -3.66
N TYR A 161 -8.40 3.31 -3.45
CA TYR A 161 -7.67 3.67 -2.24
C TYR A 161 -6.91 4.97 -2.50
N SER A 162 -7.09 5.95 -1.62
CA SER A 162 -6.37 7.23 -1.67
C SER A 162 -5.17 7.19 -0.73
N THR A 163 -4.11 7.91 -1.06
CA THR A 163 -3.05 8.18 -0.09
C THR A 163 -3.60 9.11 0.98
N ILE A 164 -3.39 8.73 2.24
CA ILE A 164 -3.80 9.51 3.41
C ILE A 164 -2.56 9.69 4.29
N SER A 165 -2.32 10.91 4.76
CA SER A 165 -1.28 11.22 5.73
C SER A 165 -1.83 12.19 6.76
N LEU A 166 -1.94 11.76 8.01
CA LEU A 166 -2.37 12.57 9.13
C LEU A 166 -1.12 13.12 9.84
N ASN A 167 -1.16 14.39 10.21
CA ASN A 167 -0.03 15.05 10.90
C ASN A 167 -0.01 14.71 12.41
N VAL A 168 0.09 13.42 12.71
CA VAL A 168 0.17 12.90 14.09
C VAL A 168 1.59 13.11 14.61
N PRO A 169 1.80 13.74 15.79
CA PRO A 169 3.13 13.91 16.37
C PRO A 169 3.81 12.57 16.61
N ASP A 170 5.14 12.53 16.50
CA ASP A 170 5.96 11.31 16.69
C ASP A 170 6.74 11.40 18.00
N TYR A 171 6.19 10.85 19.09
CA TYR A 171 6.84 10.80 20.41
C TYR A 171 7.51 9.45 20.63
N LYS A 172 8.71 9.49 21.22
CA LYS A 172 9.43 8.28 21.64
C LYS A 172 9.30 8.09 23.15
N GLN A 173 8.97 6.89 23.60
CA GLN A 173 8.87 6.60 25.04
C GLN A 173 10.20 6.75 25.78
N THR A 174 11.32 6.69 25.05
CA THR A 174 12.67 6.84 25.60
C THR A 174 13.20 8.28 25.61
N ASP A 175 12.41 9.27 25.16
CA ASP A 175 12.79 10.69 25.17
C ASP A 175 13.06 11.16 26.61
N SER A 176 14.22 11.77 26.85
CA SER A 176 14.71 12.17 28.18
C SER A 176 13.74 13.07 28.95
N ARG A 177 12.90 13.83 28.25
CA ARG A 177 11.90 14.74 28.85
C ARG A 177 10.84 13.99 29.70
N TRP A 178 10.59 12.71 29.43
CA TRP A 178 9.57 11.92 30.12
C TRP A 178 9.93 10.47 30.38
N ALA A 179 11.08 10.00 29.87
CA ALA A 179 11.53 8.61 30.00
C ALA A 179 11.43 8.03 31.42
N ASN A 180 11.81 8.83 32.40
CA ASN A 180 11.89 8.42 33.81
C ASN A 180 10.57 8.61 34.60
N VAL A 181 9.51 9.12 33.98
CA VAL A 181 8.21 9.31 34.66
C VAL A 181 7.57 7.93 34.89
N THR A 182 7.17 7.67 36.13
CA THR A 182 6.51 6.42 36.52
C THR A 182 5.05 6.37 36.09
N LEU A 183 4.54 5.19 35.80
CA LEU A 183 3.16 4.92 35.38
C LEU A 183 2.33 4.42 36.58
N GLY A 184 1.48 5.28 37.11
CA GLY A 184 0.70 5.00 38.30
C GLY A 184 1.61 4.63 39.49
N SER A 185 1.19 3.63 40.27
CA SER A 185 1.95 3.09 41.40
C SER A 185 2.87 1.91 41.04
N SER A 186 3.07 1.62 39.74
CA SER A 186 3.73 0.38 39.29
C SER A 186 5.25 0.34 39.49
N GLY A 187 5.88 1.47 39.76
CA GLY A 187 7.35 1.60 39.73
C GLY A 187 7.98 1.47 38.34
N ASN A 188 7.20 1.18 37.32
CA ASN A 188 7.69 1.13 35.94
C ASN A 188 7.60 2.50 35.26
N THR A 189 8.60 2.81 34.44
CA THR A 189 8.69 4.13 33.77
C THR A 189 8.11 4.11 32.38
N ILE A 190 7.86 5.30 31.80
CA ILE A 190 7.46 5.48 30.40
C ILE A 190 8.48 4.81 29.47
N ALA A 191 9.78 4.99 29.71
CA ALA A 191 10.81 4.34 28.91
C ALA A 191 10.65 2.83 28.86
N LYS A 192 10.30 2.19 29.97
CA LYS A 192 10.28 0.74 30.10
C LYS A 192 9.01 0.10 29.52
N ILE A 193 7.83 0.65 29.81
CA ILE A 193 6.53 0.06 29.44
C ILE A 193 5.52 1.06 28.86
N GLY A 194 5.92 2.29 28.58
CA GLY A 194 5.02 3.41 28.23
C GLY A 194 4.56 3.48 26.78
N CYS A 195 4.71 2.43 25.98
CA CYS A 195 4.31 2.46 24.55
C CYS A 195 2.82 2.83 24.37
N ALA A 196 1.91 2.28 25.18
CA ALA A 196 0.49 2.58 25.13
C ALA A 196 0.19 4.03 25.55
N THR A 197 0.80 4.50 26.63
CA THR A 197 0.68 5.90 27.10
C THR A 197 1.19 6.88 26.04
N THR A 198 2.33 6.58 25.42
CA THR A 198 2.93 7.41 24.37
C THR A 198 2.07 7.40 23.11
N ALA A 199 1.49 6.25 22.72
CA ALA A 199 0.56 6.16 21.60
C ALA A 199 -0.72 6.98 21.84
N LEU A 200 -1.27 6.94 23.07
CA LEU A 200 -2.40 7.78 23.46
C LEU A 200 -2.04 9.27 23.44
N ALA A 201 -0.85 9.65 23.92
CA ALA A 201 -0.39 11.03 23.84
C ALA A 201 -0.34 11.55 22.40
N MET A 202 0.16 10.76 21.47
CA MET A 202 0.20 11.10 20.05
C MET A 202 -1.21 11.24 19.44
N THR A 203 -2.10 10.29 19.72
CA THR A 203 -3.46 10.31 19.15
C THR A 203 -4.31 11.41 19.76
N GLU A 204 -4.23 11.67 21.05
CA GLU A 204 -4.96 12.74 21.74
C GLU A 204 -4.43 14.12 21.35
N SER A 205 -3.10 14.29 21.19
CA SER A 205 -2.55 15.53 20.65
C SER A 205 -3.13 15.87 19.28
N TYR A 206 -3.19 14.85 18.39
CA TYR A 206 -3.76 15.03 17.06
C TYR A 206 -5.27 15.33 17.11
N ARG A 207 -6.03 14.55 17.91
CA ARG A 207 -7.49 14.66 18.00
C ARG A 207 -7.95 16.01 18.56
N THR A 208 -7.25 16.51 19.58
CA THR A 208 -7.63 17.76 20.28
C THR A 208 -7.00 19.01 19.67
N GLY A 209 -6.01 18.86 18.77
CA GLY A 209 -5.22 19.97 18.25
C GLY A 209 -4.30 20.63 19.31
N THR A 210 -4.22 20.04 20.51
CA THR A 210 -3.41 20.54 21.63
C THR A 210 -2.28 19.57 21.92
N VAL A 211 -1.06 20.07 22.06
CA VAL A 211 0.12 19.24 22.39
C VAL A 211 -0.05 18.62 23.78
N ILE A 212 -0.10 17.29 23.84
CA ILE A 212 -0.14 16.50 25.07
C ILE A 212 1.05 15.55 25.05
N TYR A 213 2.09 15.86 25.84
CA TYR A 213 3.27 15.01 25.94
C TYR A 213 3.00 13.73 26.75
N PRO A 214 3.80 12.64 26.56
CA PRO A 214 3.60 11.38 27.28
C PRO A 214 3.51 11.50 28.81
N HIS A 215 4.30 12.37 29.43
CA HIS A 215 4.22 12.60 30.88
C HIS A 215 2.94 13.32 31.31
N GLN A 216 2.39 14.15 30.47
CA GLN A 216 1.09 14.81 30.72
C GLN A 216 -0.06 13.83 30.54
N MET A 217 0.04 12.96 29.49
CA MET A 217 -0.92 11.88 29.28
C MET A 217 -0.89 10.88 30.45
N ALA A 218 0.29 10.54 30.97
CA ALA A 218 0.43 9.64 32.12
C ALA A 218 -0.38 10.13 33.36
N LYS A 219 -0.47 11.43 33.57
CA LYS A 219 -1.26 12.03 34.67
C LYS A 219 -2.78 11.96 34.45
N LYS A 220 -3.23 11.79 33.21
CA LYS A 220 -4.66 11.71 32.85
C LYS A 220 -5.18 10.26 32.81
N LEU A 221 -4.30 9.28 32.83
CA LEU A 221 -4.63 7.86 32.69
C LEU A 221 -4.62 7.14 34.04
N THR A 222 -5.42 6.09 34.14
CA THR A 222 -5.42 5.15 35.25
C THR A 222 -4.67 3.88 34.83
N TYR A 223 -3.92 3.30 35.77
CA TYR A 223 -3.07 2.15 35.55
C TYR A 223 -3.36 1.03 36.55
N THR A 224 -3.13 -0.21 36.11
CA THR A 224 -3.06 -1.35 37.03
C THR A 224 -1.81 -1.25 37.93
N SER A 225 -1.73 -2.07 38.97
CA SER A 225 -0.53 -2.19 39.82
C SER A 225 0.74 -2.55 39.04
N GLY A 226 0.63 -3.25 37.91
CA GLY A 226 1.74 -3.54 36.98
C GLY A 226 2.05 -2.45 35.97
N GLY A 227 1.29 -1.36 35.93
CA GLY A 227 1.47 -0.23 35.00
C GLY A 227 0.80 -0.40 33.64
N ALA A 228 -0.06 -1.40 33.45
CA ALA A 228 -0.89 -1.50 32.28
C ALA A 228 -1.98 -0.43 32.31
N VAL A 229 -2.19 0.27 31.19
CA VAL A 229 -3.20 1.34 31.10
C VAL A 229 -4.62 0.76 31.04
N TYR A 230 -5.55 1.36 31.78
CA TYR A 230 -6.98 1.23 31.53
C TYR A 230 -7.32 2.16 30.35
N TRP A 231 -7.80 1.56 29.26
CA TRP A 231 -8.09 2.32 28.03
C TRP A 231 -9.20 3.32 28.26
N PRO A 232 -9.06 4.57 27.79
CA PRO A 232 -10.12 5.58 27.93
C PRO A 232 -11.40 5.16 27.22
N GLN A 233 -12.56 5.53 27.81
CA GLN A 233 -13.88 5.11 27.30
C GLN A 233 -14.21 5.70 25.92
N ASN A 234 -13.57 6.80 25.53
CA ASN A 234 -13.71 7.40 24.21
C ASN A 234 -12.95 6.66 23.09
N TYR A 235 -12.42 5.47 23.37
CA TYR A 235 -11.79 4.61 22.38
C TYR A 235 -12.57 3.33 22.16
N ASN A 236 -12.99 3.09 20.91
CA ASN A 236 -13.53 1.80 20.49
C ASN A 236 -12.39 0.79 20.36
N ILE A 237 -12.48 -0.33 21.08
CA ILE A 237 -11.50 -1.40 21.11
C ILE A 237 -11.96 -2.53 20.21
N ILE A 238 -11.18 -2.89 19.20
CA ILE A 238 -11.45 -3.94 18.23
C ILE A 238 -10.39 -5.02 18.36
N THR A 239 -10.80 -6.23 18.73
CA THR A 239 -9.92 -7.39 18.91
C THR A 239 -9.90 -8.34 17.72
N SER A 240 -10.84 -8.19 16.78
CA SER A 240 -10.88 -8.99 15.56
C SER A 240 -9.79 -8.54 14.59
N GLN A 241 -8.99 -9.50 14.11
CA GLN A 241 -8.01 -9.29 13.04
C GLN A 241 -8.65 -9.34 11.64
N SER A 242 -9.87 -9.87 11.51
CA SER A 242 -10.54 -9.98 10.22
C SER A 242 -10.81 -8.60 9.62
N GLY A 243 -10.31 -8.35 8.40
CA GLY A 243 -10.52 -7.08 7.69
C GLY A 243 -9.88 -5.84 8.33
N TYR A 244 -8.97 -6.01 9.30
CA TYR A 244 -8.41 -4.90 10.09
C TYR A 244 -7.74 -3.81 9.23
N LEU A 245 -7.09 -4.15 8.12
CA LEU A 245 -6.49 -3.14 7.22
C LEU A 245 -7.55 -2.24 6.59
N THR A 246 -8.72 -2.81 6.22
CA THR A 246 -9.85 -2.02 5.71
C THR A 246 -10.44 -1.13 6.80
N THR A 247 -10.54 -1.62 8.02
CA THR A 247 -11.00 -0.83 9.18
C THR A 247 -10.05 0.32 9.47
N ILE A 248 -8.73 0.09 9.46
CA ILE A 248 -7.71 1.14 9.61
C ILE A 248 -7.83 2.16 8.47
N TYR A 249 -7.94 1.71 7.22
CA TYR A 249 -8.12 2.61 6.07
C TYR A 249 -9.34 3.53 6.23
N ASN A 250 -10.47 2.98 6.62
CA ASN A 250 -11.70 3.75 6.81
C ASN A 250 -11.58 4.76 7.98
N ALA A 251 -10.91 4.39 9.06
CA ALA A 251 -10.63 5.32 10.17
C ALA A 251 -9.73 6.47 9.70
N LEU A 252 -8.63 6.18 9.00
CA LEU A 252 -7.74 7.21 8.45
C LEU A 252 -8.46 8.12 7.45
N LYS A 253 -9.33 7.57 6.60
CA LYS A 253 -10.16 8.33 5.66
C LYS A 253 -11.11 9.29 6.37
N SER A 254 -11.54 8.96 7.58
CA SER A 254 -12.34 9.81 8.46
C SER A 254 -11.50 10.73 9.34
N GLY A 255 -10.18 10.86 9.08
CA GLY A 255 -9.28 11.71 9.86
C GLY A 255 -8.89 11.14 11.21
N LYS A 256 -9.08 9.84 11.46
CA LYS A 256 -8.81 9.20 12.75
C LYS A 256 -7.55 8.33 12.68
N PRO A 257 -6.45 8.66 13.38
CA PRO A 257 -5.33 7.78 13.56
C PRO A 257 -5.75 6.55 14.40
N VAL A 258 -5.06 5.43 14.19
CA VAL A 258 -5.42 4.15 14.83
C VAL A 258 -4.25 3.64 15.66
N ILE A 259 -4.48 3.36 16.95
CA ILE A 259 -3.51 2.64 17.77
C ILE A 259 -3.63 1.15 17.44
N VAL A 260 -2.52 0.50 17.09
CA VAL A 260 -2.45 -0.95 16.84
C VAL A 260 -1.52 -1.57 17.86
N GLY A 261 -2.02 -2.56 18.59
CA GLY A 261 -1.27 -3.37 19.54
C GLY A 261 -1.04 -4.78 19.03
N ALA A 262 0.17 -5.30 19.24
CA ALA A 262 0.54 -6.65 18.92
C ALA A 262 1.47 -7.25 20.00
N LYS A 263 1.66 -8.57 19.97
CA LYS A 263 2.52 -9.30 20.89
C LYS A 263 3.68 -9.96 20.13
N ASN A 264 4.86 -9.95 20.73
CA ASN A 264 5.96 -10.75 20.25
C ASN A 264 5.78 -12.23 20.63
N SER A 265 6.69 -13.11 20.21
CA SER A 265 6.63 -14.55 20.48
C SER A 265 6.71 -14.90 21.99
N ALA A 266 7.29 -14.02 22.81
CA ALA A 266 7.37 -14.16 24.26
C ALA A 266 6.15 -13.56 25.00
N GLY A 267 5.13 -13.06 24.28
CA GLY A 267 3.92 -12.46 24.86
C GLY A 267 4.05 -10.98 25.20
N GLY A 268 5.23 -10.38 25.06
CA GLY A 268 5.46 -8.96 25.30
C GLY A 268 4.65 -8.08 24.33
N GLN A 269 3.90 -7.12 24.86
CA GLN A 269 3.01 -6.26 24.08
C GLN A 269 3.72 -4.97 23.61
N HIS A 270 3.40 -4.51 22.42
CA HIS A 270 3.79 -3.19 21.95
C HIS A 270 2.64 -2.52 21.18
N TYR A 271 2.62 -1.18 21.21
CA TYR A 271 1.59 -0.37 20.58
C TYR A 271 2.22 0.70 19.71
N VAL A 272 1.67 0.88 18.50
CA VAL A 272 2.08 1.90 17.52
C VAL A 272 0.87 2.69 17.05
N VAL A 273 1.09 3.88 16.49
CA VAL A 273 0.03 4.71 15.91
C VAL A 273 0.11 4.66 14.39
N VAL A 274 -0.92 4.14 13.73
CA VAL A 274 -1.06 4.23 12.28
C VAL A 274 -1.59 5.61 11.93
N LYS A 275 -0.80 6.37 11.16
CA LYS A 275 -1.09 7.76 10.80
C LYS A 275 -1.33 7.99 9.32
N GLY A 276 -1.16 6.99 8.50
CA GLY A 276 -1.34 7.17 7.06
C GLY A 276 -1.28 5.88 6.28
N VAL A 277 -1.63 5.98 5.02
CA VAL A 277 -1.60 4.88 4.06
C VAL A 277 -1.21 5.40 2.68
N LYS A 278 -0.37 4.67 1.97
CA LYS A 278 -0.06 4.93 0.56
C LYS A 278 -1.12 4.26 -0.33
N ALA A 279 -1.62 5.00 -1.31
CA ALA A 279 -2.50 4.43 -2.34
C ALA A 279 -1.83 3.26 -3.07
N GLY A 280 -2.62 2.26 -3.43
CA GLY A 280 -2.14 1.08 -4.14
C GLY A 280 -3.29 0.18 -4.59
N ALA A 281 -2.95 -0.91 -5.26
CA ALA A 281 -3.91 -1.90 -5.77
C ALA A 281 -4.66 -2.63 -4.65
N THR A 282 -3.98 -2.82 -3.53
CA THR A 282 -4.53 -3.51 -2.34
C THR A 282 -3.99 -2.86 -1.09
N LEU A 283 -4.75 -2.95 0.00
CA LEU A 283 -4.24 -2.61 1.31
C LEU A 283 -3.32 -3.73 1.81
N SER A 284 -2.06 -3.40 2.05
CA SER A 284 -1.07 -4.29 2.64
C SER A 284 -0.46 -3.64 3.89
N GLN A 285 0.08 -4.44 4.79
CA GLN A 285 0.74 -3.91 5.99
C GLN A 285 1.84 -2.89 5.65
N SER A 286 2.58 -3.11 4.56
CA SER A 286 3.65 -2.20 4.10
C SER A 286 3.13 -0.85 3.58
N SER A 287 1.83 -0.76 3.22
CA SER A 287 1.22 0.48 2.77
C SER A 287 0.91 1.45 3.91
N PHE A 288 0.81 0.97 5.16
CA PHE A 288 0.40 1.79 6.30
C PHE A 288 1.59 2.35 7.06
N TYR A 289 1.70 3.66 7.12
CA TYR A 289 2.73 4.39 7.86
C TYR A 289 2.41 4.48 9.34
N ILE A 290 3.42 4.29 10.19
CA ILE A 290 3.27 4.32 11.64
C ILE A 290 4.22 5.33 12.29
N ASN A 291 3.81 5.82 13.48
CA ASN A 291 4.68 6.35 14.52
C ASN A 291 4.84 5.28 15.60
N ASP A 292 6.07 4.87 15.87
CA ASP A 292 6.39 3.82 16.84
C ASP A 292 7.07 4.41 18.07
N PRO A 293 6.45 4.35 19.27
CA PRO A 293 7.04 4.87 20.50
C PRO A 293 8.40 4.25 20.87
N GLY A 294 8.58 2.97 20.53
CA GLY A 294 9.79 2.19 20.88
C GLY A 294 10.83 2.08 19.77
N SER A 295 10.60 2.72 18.59
CA SER A 295 11.53 2.60 17.47
C SER A 295 11.53 3.84 16.59
N SER A 296 12.73 4.28 16.19
CA SER A 296 12.90 5.31 15.18
C SER A 296 13.01 4.74 13.75
N THR A 297 13.18 3.43 13.61
CA THR A 297 13.45 2.76 12.32
C THR A 297 12.22 2.04 11.76
N ARG A 298 11.31 1.54 12.58
CA ARG A 298 10.05 0.95 12.12
C ARG A 298 9.09 2.03 11.62
N LYS A 299 8.78 2.02 10.33
CA LYS A 299 8.01 3.07 9.64
C LYS A 299 6.66 2.61 9.09
N ASN A 300 6.40 1.30 9.07
CA ASN A 300 5.16 0.73 8.55
C ASN A 300 4.71 -0.50 9.34
N LEU A 301 3.44 -0.91 9.15
CA LEU A 301 2.87 -2.07 9.86
C LEU A 301 3.57 -3.39 9.52
N SER A 302 4.14 -3.56 8.32
CA SER A 302 4.88 -4.79 7.98
C SER A 302 6.12 -4.95 8.86
N GLN A 303 6.88 -3.86 9.07
CA GLN A 303 8.04 -3.85 9.97
C GLN A 303 7.64 -4.04 11.44
N PHE A 304 6.48 -3.51 11.83
CA PHE A 304 5.93 -3.70 13.16
C PHE A 304 5.56 -5.17 13.41
N PHE A 305 4.80 -5.78 12.50
CA PHE A 305 4.40 -7.19 12.63
C PHE A 305 5.54 -8.19 12.42
N ALA A 306 6.64 -7.79 11.78
CA ALA A 306 7.87 -8.61 11.77
C ALA A 306 8.47 -8.77 13.18
N ALA A 307 8.38 -7.74 14.02
CA ALA A 307 8.88 -7.78 15.40
C ALA A 307 7.81 -8.27 16.41
N TYR A 308 6.53 -8.05 16.15
CA TYR A 308 5.39 -8.40 16.99
C TYR A 308 4.32 -9.11 16.14
N PRO A 309 4.51 -10.41 15.82
CA PRO A 309 3.70 -11.11 14.80
C PRO A 309 2.24 -11.35 15.19
N ASN A 310 1.91 -11.30 16.47
CA ASN A 310 0.58 -11.68 16.96
C ASN A 310 -0.28 -10.43 17.17
N PHE A 311 -1.20 -10.16 16.25
CA PHE A 311 -2.19 -9.09 16.42
C PHE A 311 -2.92 -9.26 17.76
N TYR A 312 -3.10 -8.16 18.48
CA TYR A 312 -3.76 -8.20 19.78
C TYR A 312 -5.05 -7.38 19.78
N LYS A 313 -4.99 -6.13 19.37
CA LYS A 313 -6.15 -5.24 19.26
C LYS A 313 -5.80 -3.99 18.47
N MET A 314 -6.82 -3.25 18.07
CA MET A 314 -6.67 -1.88 17.61
C MET A 314 -7.67 -0.97 18.33
N LEU A 315 -7.34 0.31 18.44
CA LEU A 315 -8.16 1.30 19.13
C LEU A 315 -8.34 2.53 18.23
N ILE A 316 -9.57 2.98 18.12
CA ILE A 316 -9.98 4.13 17.32
C ILE A 316 -10.74 5.08 18.22
N ALA A 317 -10.29 6.34 18.29
CA ALA A 317 -11.01 7.34 19.05
C ALA A 317 -12.41 7.57 18.46
N GLU A 318 -13.43 7.59 19.31
CA GLU A 318 -14.78 8.00 18.93
C GLU A 318 -14.80 9.51 18.65
N LYS A 319 -15.79 9.99 17.91
CA LYS A 319 -16.01 11.43 17.83
C LYS A 319 -16.43 11.92 19.21
N SER A 320 -15.74 12.91 19.73
CA SER A 320 -16.25 13.74 20.82
C SER A 320 -17.40 14.61 20.31
#